data_1d75c44a052c0ac6f92a7965885242c5
#
_entry.id   1d75c44a052c0ac6f92a7965885242c5
#
_cell.length_a   1.000
_cell.length_b   1.000
_cell.length_c   1.000
_cell.angle_alpha   90.00
_cell.angle_beta   90.00
_cell.angle_gamma   90.00
#
_symmetry.space_group_name_H-M   'P 1'
#
loop_
_entity.id
_entity.type
_entity.pdbx_description
1 polymer ?
#
loop_
_entity_poly.entity_id
_entity_poly.type
_entity_poly.pdbx_seq_one_letter_code
_entity_poly.pdbx_strand_id
1 'polypeptide(L)'
;AKDELKAEKVYCLGQLGNDYDQGLMNYFKQAAEKLGMECVVESFPKNNSDFTSYLTTAKNEGADVIFAPTSISYAQLIVEQAAAQGIDMPLLASDTWDSNVILGAAKGKDVKVYVTTFYAEGGNAEFEKGFKEWIKSDSTNLSNNGGNDIISAVSVMGYDAYYTALEALKAAGSTNPQDVMA
;
A
#
# COMPACT_ATOMS: atom_id res chain seq x y z
N ALA A 1 -10.88 -10.81 0.27
CA ALA A 1 -12.13 -10.34 0.91
C ALA A 1 -13.17 -11.47 0.97
N LYS A 2 -13.64 -12.00 -0.17
CA LYS A 2 -14.76 -12.97 -0.19
C LYS A 2 -14.48 -14.23 0.61
N ASP A 3 -13.39 -14.92 0.32
CA ASP A 3 -13.14 -16.26 0.86
C ASP A 3 -12.59 -16.24 2.30
N GLU A 4 -11.68 -15.34 2.62
CA GLU A 4 -11.02 -15.26 3.93
C GLU A 4 -11.80 -14.40 4.93
N LEU A 5 -12.27 -13.23 4.49
CA LEU A 5 -12.98 -12.28 5.37
C LEU A 5 -14.49 -12.46 5.34
N LYS A 6 -15.01 -13.32 4.44
CA LYS A 6 -16.45 -13.57 4.24
C LYS A 6 -17.23 -12.30 3.92
N ALA A 7 -16.57 -11.32 3.30
CA ALA A 7 -17.19 -10.05 2.97
C ALA A 7 -18.29 -10.23 1.92
N GLU A 8 -19.40 -9.58 2.14
CA GLU A 8 -20.53 -9.46 1.22
C GLU A 8 -20.64 -8.04 0.66
N LYS A 9 -20.19 -7.04 1.43
CA LYS A 9 -20.17 -5.64 1.02
C LYS A 9 -18.82 -5.00 1.28
N VAL A 10 -18.30 -4.29 0.29
CA VAL A 10 -17.00 -3.60 0.34
C VAL A 10 -17.19 -2.10 0.15
N TYR A 11 -16.50 -1.31 0.95
CA TYR A 11 -16.40 0.13 0.76
C TYR A 11 -15.02 0.47 0.17
N CYS A 12 -14.99 1.00 -1.06
CA CYS A 12 -13.76 1.39 -1.75
C CYS A 12 -13.54 2.89 -1.58
N LEU A 13 -12.36 3.28 -1.11
CA LEU A 13 -11.99 4.66 -0.84
C LEU A 13 -10.65 5.02 -1.49
N GLY A 14 -10.63 6.04 -2.35
CA GLY A 14 -9.40 6.48 -3.01
C GLY A 14 -9.38 7.96 -3.36
N GLN A 15 -8.20 8.47 -3.73
CA GLN A 15 -8.05 9.87 -4.09
C GLN A 15 -8.68 10.17 -5.45
N LEU A 16 -9.50 11.19 -5.51
CA LEU A 16 -10.05 11.69 -6.77
C LEU A 16 -8.93 12.22 -7.68
N GLY A 17 -8.94 11.77 -8.94
CA GLY A 17 -7.94 12.17 -9.93
C GLY A 17 -6.55 11.54 -9.77
N ASN A 18 -6.42 10.54 -8.91
CA ASN A 18 -5.23 9.68 -8.85
C ASN A 18 -5.49 8.42 -9.69
N ASP A 19 -4.76 8.26 -10.79
CA ASP A 19 -4.98 7.14 -11.73
C ASP A 19 -4.72 5.78 -11.09
N TYR A 20 -3.76 5.68 -10.18
CA TYR A 20 -3.46 4.46 -9.46
C TYR A 20 -4.63 4.05 -8.54
N ASP A 21 -5.08 4.95 -7.68
CA ASP A 21 -6.20 4.69 -6.76
C ASP A 21 -7.47 4.34 -7.55
N GLN A 22 -7.81 5.16 -8.54
CA GLN A 22 -9.01 4.98 -9.36
C GLN A 22 -8.97 3.68 -10.18
N GLY A 23 -7.81 3.36 -10.74
CA GLY A 23 -7.59 2.13 -11.48
C GLY A 23 -7.79 0.90 -10.60
N LEU A 24 -7.15 0.86 -9.43
CA LEU A 24 -7.27 -0.27 -8.50
C LEU A 24 -8.69 -0.40 -7.93
N MET A 25 -9.35 0.71 -7.57
CA MET A 25 -10.75 0.65 -7.11
C MET A 25 -11.68 0.10 -8.19
N ASN A 26 -11.47 0.50 -9.45
CA ASN A 26 -12.28 0.01 -10.56
C ASN A 26 -12.08 -1.50 -10.80
N TYR A 27 -10.83 -1.98 -10.83
CA TYR A 27 -10.55 -3.42 -10.95
C TYR A 27 -11.07 -4.22 -9.76
N PHE A 28 -10.91 -3.69 -8.55
CA PHE A 28 -11.43 -4.34 -7.35
C PHE A 28 -12.95 -4.44 -7.38
N LYS A 29 -13.65 -3.34 -7.74
CA LYS A 29 -15.10 -3.32 -7.90
C LYS A 29 -15.57 -4.38 -8.89
N GLN A 30 -14.98 -4.43 -10.09
CA GLN A 30 -15.35 -5.42 -11.10
C GLN A 30 -15.16 -6.87 -10.61
N ALA A 31 -14.07 -7.13 -9.87
CA ALA A 31 -13.82 -8.44 -9.29
C ALA A 31 -14.81 -8.77 -8.15
N ALA A 32 -15.12 -7.80 -7.31
CA ALA A 32 -16.08 -7.93 -6.21
C ALA A 32 -17.47 -8.26 -6.75
N GLU A 33 -17.95 -7.52 -7.73
CA GLU A 33 -19.27 -7.75 -8.38
C GLU A 33 -19.35 -9.13 -9.04
N LYS A 34 -18.29 -9.59 -9.71
CA LYS A 34 -18.23 -10.95 -10.28
C LYS A 34 -18.31 -12.04 -9.22
N LEU A 35 -17.84 -11.77 -8.01
CA LEU A 35 -17.91 -12.67 -6.85
C LEU A 35 -19.22 -12.52 -6.05
N GLY A 36 -20.15 -11.68 -6.51
CA GLY A 36 -21.43 -11.44 -5.85
C GLY A 36 -21.31 -10.60 -4.58
N MET A 37 -20.32 -9.73 -4.48
CA MET A 37 -20.18 -8.74 -3.40
C MET A 37 -20.75 -7.39 -3.85
N GLU A 38 -21.39 -6.66 -2.94
CA GLU A 38 -21.73 -5.27 -3.16
C GLU A 38 -20.48 -4.39 -3.01
N CYS A 39 -20.40 -3.30 -3.80
CA CYS A 39 -19.27 -2.40 -3.76
C CYS A 39 -19.74 -0.94 -3.77
N VAL A 40 -19.53 -0.24 -2.66
CA VAL A 40 -19.70 1.21 -2.55
C VAL A 40 -18.36 1.85 -2.87
N VAL A 41 -18.35 2.85 -3.75
CA VAL A 41 -17.12 3.56 -4.17
C VAL A 41 -17.26 5.02 -3.83
N GLU A 42 -16.30 5.54 -3.08
CA GLU A 42 -16.21 6.96 -2.74
C GLU A 42 -14.80 7.48 -2.97
N SER A 43 -14.68 8.77 -3.27
CA SER A 43 -13.39 9.40 -3.52
C SER A 43 -13.24 10.66 -2.68
N PHE A 44 -12.02 10.87 -2.18
CA PHE A 44 -11.66 12.07 -1.42
C PHE A 44 -10.78 13.02 -2.25
N PRO A 45 -10.81 14.34 -1.99
CA PRO A 45 -9.99 15.32 -2.71
C PRO A 45 -8.51 15.20 -2.32
N LYS A 46 -7.64 15.65 -3.22
CA LYS A 46 -6.20 15.78 -2.92
C LYS A 46 -5.99 16.66 -1.67
N ASN A 47 -4.97 16.30 -0.88
CA ASN A 47 -4.63 16.94 0.41
C ASN A 47 -5.68 16.77 1.52
N ASN A 48 -6.59 15.79 1.39
CA ASN A 48 -7.49 15.45 2.48
C ASN A 48 -6.69 14.93 3.69
N SER A 49 -7.03 15.42 4.88
CA SER A 49 -6.41 14.99 6.15
C SER A 49 -7.43 14.43 7.14
N ASP A 50 -8.72 14.55 6.84
CA ASP A 50 -9.80 14.04 7.69
C ASP A 50 -10.61 12.97 6.95
N PHE A 51 -10.53 11.75 7.44
CA PHE A 51 -11.24 10.58 6.92
C PHE A 51 -12.43 10.16 7.79
N THR A 52 -12.72 10.92 8.84
CA THR A 52 -13.77 10.61 9.82
C THR A 52 -15.13 10.37 9.17
N SER A 53 -15.53 11.23 8.24
CA SER A 53 -16.81 11.11 7.53
C SER A 53 -16.84 9.87 6.63
N TYR A 54 -15.78 9.57 5.91
CA TYR A 54 -15.67 8.41 5.02
C TYR A 54 -15.75 7.10 5.81
N LEU A 55 -15.05 7.01 6.93
CA LEU A 55 -15.07 5.84 7.82
C LEU A 55 -16.46 5.65 8.45
N THR A 56 -17.12 6.76 8.83
CA THR A 56 -18.50 6.75 9.32
C THR A 56 -19.47 6.29 8.22
N THR A 57 -19.29 6.75 6.99
CA THR A 57 -20.09 6.31 5.84
C THR A 57 -19.92 4.82 5.60
N ALA A 58 -18.69 4.30 5.59
CA ALA A 58 -18.42 2.87 5.44
C ALA A 58 -19.19 2.03 6.47
N LYS A 59 -19.18 2.47 7.73
CA LYS A 59 -19.92 1.82 8.84
C LYS A 59 -21.42 1.89 8.63
N ASN A 60 -21.97 3.05 8.25
CA ASN A 60 -23.41 3.24 8.05
C ASN A 60 -23.92 2.47 6.82
N GLU A 61 -23.11 2.31 5.81
CA GLU A 61 -23.39 1.46 4.64
C GLU A 61 -23.39 -0.03 4.99
N GLY A 62 -22.92 -0.42 6.16
CA GLY A 62 -22.80 -1.80 6.58
C GLY A 62 -21.73 -2.55 5.80
N ALA A 63 -20.64 -1.90 5.47
CA ALA A 63 -19.51 -2.56 4.82
C ALA A 63 -18.83 -3.55 5.76
N ASP A 64 -18.43 -4.70 5.23
CA ASP A 64 -17.67 -5.71 5.97
C ASP A 64 -16.17 -5.43 5.94
N VAL A 65 -15.71 -4.67 4.95
CA VAL A 65 -14.31 -4.37 4.70
C VAL A 65 -14.16 -3.04 3.96
N ILE A 66 -13.08 -2.31 4.26
CA ILE A 66 -12.70 -1.10 3.54
C ILE A 66 -11.51 -1.42 2.63
N PHE A 67 -11.63 -1.19 1.32
CA PHE A 67 -10.53 -1.25 0.37
C PHE A 67 -10.01 0.16 0.07
N ALA A 68 -8.77 0.46 0.44
CA ALA A 68 -8.18 1.79 0.30
C ALA A 68 -6.78 1.71 -0.35
N PRO A 69 -6.68 1.65 -1.68
CA PRO A 69 -5.39 1.60 -2.39
C PRO A 69 -4.73 2.97 -2.49
N THR A 70 -4.63 3.67 -1.37
CA THR A 70 -4.17 5.06 -1.32
C THR A 70 -2.66 5.15 -1.07
N SER A 71 -2.09 6.33 -1.31
CA SER A 71 -0.68 6.58 -0.98
C SER A 71 -0.42 6.50 0.53
N ILE A 72 0.83 6.23 0.90
CA ILE A 72 1.26 6.00 2.29
C ILE A 72 0.89 7.14 3.25
N SER A 73 0.90 8.39 2.78
CA SER A 73 0.55 9.56 3.60
C SER A 73 -0.93 9.57 4.01
N TYR A 74 -1.84 9.14 3.14
CA TYR A 74 -3.26 8.96 3.47
C TYR A 74 -3.50 7.68 4.26
N ALA A 75 -2.78 6.61 3.91
CA ALA A 75 -2.84 5.34 4.58
C ALA A 75 -2.64 5.45 6.09
N GLN A 76 -1.59 6.17 6.51
CA GLN A 76 -1.32 6.42 7.91
C GLN A 76 -2.51 7.10 8.61
N LEU A 77 -3.05 8.16 8.01
CA LEU A 77 -4.19 8.89 8.57
C LEU A 77 -5.45 8.02 8.65
N ILE A 78 -5.72 7.20 7.62
CA ILE A 78 -6.85 6.27 7.61
C ILE A 78 -6.73 5.26 8.75
N VAL A 79 -5.55 4.65 8.93
CA VAL A 79 -5.31 3.68 10.02
C VAL A 79 -5.46 4.33 11.39
N GLU A 80 -4.88 5.51 11.59
CA GLU A 80 -4.96 6.25 12.86
C GLU A 80 -6.40 6.65 13.20
N GLN A 81 -7.14 7.16 12.22
CA GLN A 81 -8.52 7.62 12.42
C GLN A 81 -9.50 6.45 12.53
N ALA A 82 -9.29 5.36 11.81
CA ALA A 82 -10.06 4.12 11.98
C ALA A 82 -9.92 3.59 13.41
N ALA A 83 -8.70 3.53 13.93
CA ALA A 83 -8.46 3.13 15.32
C ALA A 83 -9.15 4.07 16.33
N ALA A 84 -9.03 5.39 16.11
CA ALA A 84 -9.63 6.40 17.02
C ALA A 84 -11.16 6.32 17.05
N GLN A 85 -11.80 5.91 15.94
CA GLN A 85 -13.25 5.74 15.85
C GLN A 85 -13.73 4.34 16.25
N GLY A 86 -12.83 3.41 16.58
CA GLY A 86 -13.21 2.03 16.87
C GLY A 86 -13.83 1.34 15.65
N ILE A 87 -13.26 1.56 14.47
CA ILE A 87 -13.65 0.85 13.25
C ILE A 87 -13.09 -0.56 13.34
N ASP A 88 -13.97 -1.55 13.37
CA ASP A 88 -13.67 -2.97 13.48
C ASP A 88 -13.54 -3.68 12.11
N MET A 89 -13.98 -3.01 11.04
CA MET A 89 -13.84 -3.50 9.67
C MET A 89 -12.36 -3.61 9.27
N PRO A 90 -11.92 -4.75 8.71
CA PRO A 90 -10.59 -4.86 8.15
C PRO A 90 -10.31 -3.84 7.06
N LEU A 91 -9.11 -3.29 7.06
CA LEU A 91 -8.60 -2.42 6.01
C LEU A 91 -7.83 -3.27 5.00
N LEU A 92 -8.29 -3.35 3.77
CA LEU A 92 -7.57 -3.94 2.65
C LEU A 92 -6.84 -2.85 1.88
N ALA A 93 -5.60 -3.10 1.53
CA ALA A 93 -4.77 -2.14 0.87
C ALA A 93 -3.94 -2.75 -0.26
N SER A 94 -3.36 -1.88 -1.06
CA SER A 94 -2.40 -2.23 -2.10
C SER A 94 -0.97 -2.26 -1.55
N ASP A 95 -0.02 -2.46 -2.43
CA ASP A 95 1.41 -2.47 -2.15
C ASP A 95 1.95 -1.18 -1.53
N THR A 96 1.30 -0.04 -1.79
CA THR A 96 1.66 1.26 -1.20
C THR A 96 1.57 1.29 0.34
N TRP A 97 0.85 0.35 0.95
CA TRP A 97 0.74 0.22 2.40
C TRP A 97 1.76 -0.76 2.99
N ASP A 98 2.54 -1.47 2.17
CA ASP A 98 3.61 -2.35 2.64
C ASP A 98 4.81 -1.52 3.11
N SER A 99 4.69 -0.98 4.31
CA SER A 99 5.64 -0.03 4.89
C SER A 99 5.68 -0.09 6.40
N ASN A 100 6.88 0.12 6.96
CA ASN A 100 7.09 0.27 8.39
C ASN A 100 6.33 1.47 9.00
N VAL A 101 6.00 2.49 8.20
CA VAL A 101 5.13 3.61 8.61
C VAL A 101 3.74 3.10 8.99
N ILE A 102 3.17 2.22 8.18
CA ILE A 102 1.85 1.64 8.44
C ILE A 102 1.89 0.68 9.63
N LEU A 103 2.94 -0.13 9.76
CA LEU A 103 3.16 -0.96 10.94
C LEU A 103 3.24 -0.10 12.21
N GLY A 104 3.94 1.04 12.15
CA GLY A 104 4.02 2.00 13.24
C GLY A 104 2.67 2.62 13.58
N ALA A 105 1.90 3.02 12.57
CA ALA A 105 0.57 3.60 12.73
C ALA A 105 -0.44 2.62 13.34
N ALA A 106 -0.34 1.34 13.03
CA ALA A 106 -1.22 0.29 13.56
C ALA A 106 -0.78 -0.26 14.92
N LYS A 107 0.48 -0.05 15.33
CA LYS A 107 1.06 -0.64 16.53
C LYS A 107 0.29 -0.27 17.80
N GLY A 108 -0.16 -1.31 18.53
CA GLY A 108 -0.89 -1.14 19.78
C GLY A 108 -2.34 -0.66 19.62
N LYS A 109 -2.86 -0.64 18.40
CA LYS A 109 -4.24 -0.30 18.08
C LYS A 109 -5.01 -1.53 17.63
N ASP A 110 -6.32 -1.54 17.87
CA ASP A 110 -7.21 -2.61 17.41
C ASP A 110 -7.66 -2.33 15.98
N VAL A 111 -6.75 -2.51 15.05
CA VAL A 111 -7.00 -2.40 13.60
C VAL A 111 -6.43 -3.62 12.88
N LYS A 112 -7.16 -4.12 11.90
CA LYS A 112 -6.73 -5.23 11.04
C LYS A 112 -6.40 -4.68 9.67
N VAL A 113 -5.14 -4.75 9.27
CA VAL A 113 -4.66 -4.28 7.96
C VAL A 113 -4.14 -5.46 7.16
N TYR A 114 -4.62 -5.58 5.94
CA TYR A 114 -4.18 -6.58 4.95
C TYR A 114 -3.65 -5.84 3.74
N VAL A 115 -2.46 -6.19 3.31
CA VAL A 115 -1.81 -5.58 2.14
C VAL A 115 -1.52 -6.64 1.07
N THR A 116 -1.58 -6.23 -0.18
CA THR A 116 -0.93 -6.98 -1.26
C THR A 116 0.50 -6.51 -1.38
N THR A 117 1.43 -7.42 -1.62
CA THR A 117 2.84 -7.07 -1.74
C THR A 117 3.49 -7.82 -2.89
N PHE A 118 4.56 -7.25 -3.44
CA PHE A 118 5.37 -7.86 -4.51
C PHE A 118 6.54 -8.67 -3.95
N TYR A 119 6.88 -8.48 -2.67
CA TYR A 119 8.01 -9.12 -2.03
C TYR A 119 7.69 -9.51 -0.59
N ALA A 120 8.15 -10.68 -0.19
CA ALA A 120 8.18 -11.12 1.20
C ALA A 120 9.58 -11.63 1.53
N GLU A 121 10.07 -11.36 2.74
CA GLU A 121 11.35 -11.89 3.21
C GLU A 121 11.38 -13.41 3.15
N GLY A 122 12.54 -13.98 2.81
CA GLY A 122 12.75 -15.38 2.56
C GLY A 122 12.90 -15.74 1.07
N GLY A 123 12.66 -14.78 0.16
CA GLY A 123 12.76 -14.99 -1.28
C GLY A 123 14.19 -14.92 -1.85
N ASN A 124 15.07 -14.10 -1.25
CA ASN A 124 16.46 -13.93 -1.68
C ASN A 124 17.40 -13.63 -0.49
N ALA A 125 17.96 -14.66 0.08
CA ALA A 125 18.79 -14.58 1.30
C ALA A 125 20.05 -13.71 1.12
N GLU A 126 20.67 -13.69 -0.06
CA GLU A 126 21.87 -12.89 -0.31
C GLU A 126 21.54 -11.39 -0.36
N PHE A 127 20.49 -11.03 -1.11
CA PHE A 127 19.99 -9.66 -1.17
C PHE A 127 19.58 -9.18 0.23
N GLU A 128 18.79 -9.97 0.95
CA GLU A 128 18.26 -9.62 2.26
C GLU A 128 19.38 -9.37 3.28
N LYS A 129 20.39 -10.23 3.28
CA LYS A 129 21.55 -10.05 4.15
C LYS A 129 22.26 -8.74 3.87
N GLY A 130 22.62 -8.50 2.62
CA GLY A 130 23.33 -7.27 2.23
C GLY A 130 22.52 -6.01 2.50
N PHE A 131 21.22 -6.03 2.20
CA PHE A 131 20.34 -4.90 2.41
C PHE A 131 20.13 -4.59 3.90
N LYS A 132 19.95 -5.61 4.75
CA LYS A 132 19.85 -5.45 6.20
C LYS A 132 21.15 -4.95 6.84
N GLU A 133 22.30 -5.42 6.35
CA GLU A 133 23.60 -4.89 6.77
C GLU A 133 23.74 -3.41 6.40
N TRP A 134 23.32 -3.01 5.21
CA TRP A 134 23.30 -1.62 4.78
C TRP A 134 22.36 -0.76 5.64
N ILE A 135 21.12 -1.21 5.92
CA ILE A 135 20.20 -0.50 6.80
C ILE A 135 20.84 -0.24 8.17
N LYS A 136 21.51 -1.23 8.74
CA LYS A 136 22.11 -1.15 10.09
C LYS A 136 23.42 -0.37 10.12
N SER A 137 24.05 -0.13 8.99
CA SER A 137 25.36 0.54 8.92
C SER A 137 25.31 2.02 9.30
N ASP A 138 24.13 2.65 9.22
CA ASP A 138 23.94 4.06 9.54
C ASP A 138 22.58 4.29 10.24
N SER A 139 22.59 5.11 11.29
CA SER A 139 21.37 5.43 12.05
C SER A 139 20.33 6.16 11.20
N THR A 140 20.74 6.91 10.18
CA THR A 140 19.86 7.59 9.25
C THR A 140 19.12 6.57 8.37
N ASN A 141 19.84 5.56 7.84
CA ASN A 141 19.24 4.47 7.08
C ASN A 141 18.18 3.73 7.91
N LEU A 142 18.54 3.39 9.15
CA LEU A 142 17.64 2.71 10.07
C LEU A 142 16.40 3.56 10.39
N SER A 143 16.60 4.85 10.67
CA SER A 143 15.49 5.79 10.93
C SER A 143 14.56 5.92 9.73
N ASN A 144 15.13 6.08 8.53
CA ASN A 144 14.35 6.18 7.29
C ASN A 144 13.56 4.89 6.99
N ASN A 145 14.05 3.74 7.47
CA ASN A 145 13.36 2.45 7.37
C ASN A 145 12.39 2.17 8.54
N GLY A 146 11.95 3.21 9.25
CA GLY A 146 10.99 3.07 10.35
C GLY A 146 11.58 2.49 11.65
N GLY A 147 12.90 2.60 11.85
CA GLY A 147 13.60 2.17 13.06
C GLY A 147 13.82 0.65 13.19
N ASN A 148 13.64 -0.12 12.12
CA ASN A 148 13.86 -1.56 12.07
C ASN A 148 14.49 -1.99 10.74
N ASP A 149 14.82 -3.27 10.60
CA ASP A 149 15.48 -3.83 9.41
C ASP A 149 14.57 -4.68 8.52
N ILE A 150 13.26 -4.55 8.67
CA ILE A 150 12.27 -5.22 7.80
C ILE A 150 12.36 -4.63 6.39
N ILE A 151 12.42 -5.49 5.40
CA ILE A 151 12.51 -5.09 4.00
C ILE A 151 11.10 -4.99 3.42
N SER A 152 10.70 -3.78 3.04
CA SER A 152 9.42 -3.56 2.34
C SER A 152 9.54 -3.82 0.83
N ALA A 153 8.43 -4.15 0.18
CA ALA A 153 8.39 -4.35 -1.27
C ALA A 153 8.88 -3.12 -2.05
N VAL A 154 8.59 -1.91 -1.59
CA VAL A 154 9.04 -0.67 -2.26
C VAL A 154 10.56 -0.53 -2.26
N SER A 155 11.24 -1.02 -1.23
CA SER A 155 12.71 -1.03 -1.17
C SER A 155 13.31 -1.97 -2.21
N VAL A 156 12.71 -3.15 -2.37
CA VAL A 156 13.11 -4.13 -3.40
C VAL A 156 12.85 -3.59 -4.79
N MET A 157 11.68 -3.02 -5.03
CA MET A 157 11.33 -2.39 -6.31
C MET A 157 12.28 -1.25 -6.67
N GLY A 158 12.69 -0.44 -5.69
CA GLY A 158 13.70 0.61 -5.91
C GLY A 158 15.07 0.06 -6.31
N TYR A 159 15.49 -1.04 -5.69
CA TYR A 159 16.69 -1.76 -6.05
C TYR A 159 16.63 -2.31 -7.49
N ASP A 160 15.54 -2.99 -7.82
CA ASP A 160 15.34 -3.55 -9.17
C ASP A 160 15.23 -2.46 -10.23
N ALA A 161 14.56 -1.35 -9.94
CA ALA A 161 14.48 -0.20 -10.85
C ALA A 161 15.86 0.39 -11.17
N TYR A 162 16.73 0.52 -10.15
CA TYR A 162 18.10 0.98 -10.35
C TYR A 162 18.87 0.06 -11.31
N TYR A 163 18.85 -1.25 -11.06
CA TYR A 163 19.57 -2.20 -11.91
C TYR A 163 18.97 -2.34 -13.31
N THR A 164 17.65 -2.26 -13.43
CA THR A 164 16.98 -2.22 -14.73
C THR A 164 17.44 -1.01 -15.55
N ALA A 165 17.47 0.17 -14.95
CA ALA A 165 17.96 1.37 -15.61
C ALA A 165 19.45 1.26 -15.96
N LEU A 166 20.27 0.71 -15.06
CA LEU A 166 21.71 0.51 -15.30
C LEU A 166 21.98 -0.42 -16.48
N GLU A 167 21.26 -1.55 -16.56
CA GLU A 167 21.40 -2.49 -17.66
C GLU A 167 20.89 -1.91 -18.99
N ALA A 168 19.82 -1.14 -18.97
CA ALA A 168 19.34 -0.43 -20.16
C ALA A 168 20.36 0.58 -20.67
N LEU A 169 20.99 1.37 -19.78
CA LEU A 169 22.06 2.31 -20.14
C LEU A 169 23.31 1.60 -20.72
N LYS A 170 23.70 0.47 -20.13
CA LYS A 170 24.79 -0.35 -20.63
C LYS A 170 24.48 -0.91 -22.02
N ALA A 171 23.29 -1.44 -22.22
CA ALA A 171 22.86 -1.99 -23.51
C ALA A 171 22.81 -0.92 -24.61
N ALA A 172 22.32 0.26 -24.28
CA ALA A 172 22.30 1.39 -25.22
C ALA A 172 23.67 1.99 -25.51
N GLY A 173 24.65 1.86 -24.61
CA GLY A 173 25.94 2.55 -24.71
C GLY A 173 25.81 4.07 -24.73
N SER A 174 24.70 4.61 -24.29
CA SER A 174 24.29 6.02 -24.37
C SER A 174 23.48 6.43 -23.18
N THR A 175 23.53 7.72 -22.83
CA THR A 175 22.63 8.34 -21.82
C THR A 175 21.49 9.13 -22.48
N ASN A 176 21.41 9.13 -23.79
CA ASN A 176 20.30 9.76 -24.51
C ASN A 176 19.02 8.93 -24.28
N PRO A 177 17.93 9.53 -23.78
CA PRO A 177 16.69 8.80 -23.51
C PRO A 177 16.13 8.02 -24.69
N GLN A 178 16.26 8.53 -25.90
CA GLN A 178 15.77 7.84 -27.10
C GLN A 178 16.56 6.55 -27.41
N ASP A 179 17.88 6.55 -27.20
CA ASP A 179 18.70 5.36 -27.39
C ASP A 179 18.44 4.30 -26.30
N VAL A 180 18.19 4.75 -25.07
CA VAL A 180 17.89 3.86 -23.92
C VAL A 180 16.50 3.22 -24.04
N MET A 181 15.56 3.87 -24.72
CA MET A 181 14.18 3.39 -24.93
C MET A 181 14.03 2.49 -26.15
N ALA A 182 15.04 2.41 -27.02
CA ALA A 182 15.02 1.58 -28.24
C ALA A 182 15.39 0.13 -27.96
#